data_be8a3760ff93c4ea04088ca9f61c6e0a
#
_entry.id   be8a3760ff93c4ea04088ca9f61c6e0a
#
_cell.length_a   1.000
_cell.length_b   1.000
_cell.length_c   1.000
_cell.angle_alpha   90.00
_cell.angle_beta   90.00
_cell.angle_gamma   90.00
#
_symmetry.space_group_name_H-M   'P 1'
#
loop_
_entity.id
_entity.type
_entity.pdbx_description
1 polymer ?
#
loop_
_entity_poly.entity_id
_entity_poly.type
_entity_poly.pdbx_seq_one_letter_code
_entity_poly.pdbx_strand_id
1 'polypeptide(L)'
;MFGHTPLPSVTVTELADLMATDPTTVLVDVREPNEYAGGHVETAVLIPMAVLPVRIEEIPRDRTVYVICHSGGRSAQVVGWLNPQGYDSVNVEGGTAAWAMSGRPVV
;
A
#
# COMPACT_ATOMS: atom_id res chain seq x y z
N MET A 1 -15.23 24.56 11.37
CA MET A 1 -14.47 23.97 10.54
C MET A 1 -14.53 22.52 10.53
N PHE A 2 -14.00 22.01 9.65
CA PHE A 2 -14.18 20.77 9.37
C PHE A 2 -13.13 19.93 9.84
N GLY A 3 -13.41 18.97 10.57
CA GLY A 3 -12.52 17.99 11.00
C GLY A 3 -11.94 17.30 9.80
N HIS A 4 -10.67 17.40 9.59
CA HIS A 4 -10.00 16.66 8.56
C HIS A 4 -9.19 15.58 9.24
N THR A 5 -9.67 14.37 9.20
CA THR A 5 -8.95 13.24 9.77
C THR A 5 -7.78 12.89 8.86
N PRO A 6 -6.55 12.91 9.35
CA PRO A 6 -5.42 12.51 8.54
C PRO A 6 -5.58 11.07 8.07
N LEU A 7 -5.15 10.82 6.84
CA LEU A 7 -5.15 9.48 6.29
C LEU A 7 -4.13 8.63 7.05
N PRO A 8 -4.48 7.42 7.49
CA PRO A 8 -3.49 6.54 8.10
C PRO A 8 -2.33 6.28 7.15
N SER A 9 -1.11 6.50 7.61
CA SER A 9 0.07 6.33 6.75
C SER A 9 1.28 5.87 7.55
N VAL A 10 2.22 5.25 6.86
CA VAL A 10 3.53 4.88 7.37
C VAL A 10 4.59 5.29 6.36
N THR A 11 5.81 5.50 6.83
CA THR A 11 6.96 5.71 5.96
C THR A 11 7.48 4.35 5.46
N VAL A 12 8.36 4.38 4.44
CA VAL A 12 8.98 3.13 3.97
C VAL A 12 9.88 2.50 5.04
N THR A 13 10.48 3.30 5.91
CA THR A 13 11.27 2.79 7.03
C THR A 13 10.39 2.06 8.03
N GLU A 14 9.25 2.67 8.39
CA GLU A 14 8.29 2.03 9.29
C GLU A 14 7.73 0.74 8.67
N LEU A 15 7.42 0.75 7.38
CA LEU A 15 6.94 -0.44 6.68
C LEU A 15 7.99 -1.56 6.72
N ALA A 16 9.25 -1.22 6.44
CA ALA A 16 10.33 -2.20 6.48
C ALA A 16 10.47 -2.85 7.85
N ASP A 17 10.37 -2.04 8.91
CA ASP A 17 10.44 -2.54 10.28
C ASP A 17 9.26 -3.46 10.60
N LEU A 18 8.06 -3.09 10.17
CA LEU A 18 6.87 -3.92 10.34
C LEU A 18 7.00 -5.26 9.64
N MET A 19 7.48 -5.25 8.39
CA MET A 19 7.67 -6.47 7.61
C MET A 19 8.75 -7.36 8.21
N ALA A 20 9.78 -6.78 8.82
CA ALA A 20 10.84 -7.55 9.46
C ALA A 20 10.36 -8.26 10.73
N THR A 21 9.42 -7.66 11.46
CA THR A 21 8.90 -8.26 12.69
C THR A 21 7.70 -9.16 12.44
N ASP A 22 6.96 -8.94 11.34
CA ASP A 22 5.78 -9.75 11.01
C ASP A 22 5.81 -10.13 9.52
N PRO A 23 6.29 -11.35 9.20
CA PRO A 23 6.35 -11.79 7.81
C PRO A 23 4.97 -12.00 7.17
N THR A 24 3.89 -11.93 7.96
CA THR A 24 2.52 -12.02 7.42
C THR A 24 1.93 -10.66 7.07
N THR A 25 2.71 -9.58 7.16
CA THR A 25 2.27 -8.24 6.79
C THR A 25 1.71 -8.24 5.37
N VAL A 26 0.50 -7.70 5.21
CA VAL A 26 -0.17 -7.64 3.91
C VAL A 26 0.17 -6.32 3.23
N LEU A 27 0.77 -6.41 2.06
CA LEU A 27 1.15 -5.25 1.25
C LEU A 27 0.54 -5.40 -0.14
N VAL A 28 -0.27 -4.43 -0.54
CA VAL A 28 -0.94 -4.42 -1.85
C VAL A 28 -0.38 -3.28 -2.69
N ASP A 29 0.11 -3.62 -3.87
CA ASP A 29 0.62 -2.64 -4.84
C ASP A 29 -0.49 -2.33 -5.83
N VAL A 30 -0.92 -1.07 -5.90
CA VAL A 30 -2.06 -0.65 -6.71
C VAL A 30 -1.65 0.02 -8.02
N ARG A 31 -0.38 -0.14 -8.41
CA ARG A 31 0.14 0.38 -9.68
C ARG A 31 -0.33 -0.47 -10.86
N GLU A 32 0.06 -0.05 -12.05
CA GLU A 32 -0.22 -0.82 -13.27
C GLU A 32 0.75 -2.00 -13.39
N PRO A 33 0.36 -3.06 -14.13
CA PRO A 33 1.21 -4.25 -14.26
C PRO A 33 2.61 -3.97 -14.81
N ASN A 34 2.75 -3.03 -15.74
CA ASN A 34 4.06 -2.69 -16.28
C ASN A 34 4.97 -1.99 -15.26
N GLU A 35 4.39 -1.19 -14.36
CA GLU A 35 5.14 -0.58 -13.27
C GLU A 35 5.63 -1.65 -12.30
N TYR A 36 4.75 -2.56 -11.93
CA TYR A 36 5.07 -3.65 -11.02
C TYR A 36 6.17 -4.55 -11.60
N ALA A 37 6.07 -4.88 -12.89
CA ALA A 37 7.05 -5.71 -13.56
C ALA A 37 8.43 -5.04 -13.63
N GLY A 38 8.46 -3.72 -13.65
CA GLY A 38 9.70 -2.95 -13.68
C GLY A 38 10.42 -2.85 -12.34
N GLY A 39 9.81 -3.34 -11.26
CA GLY A 39 10.41 -3.36 -9.93
C GLY A 39 9.35 -3.12 -8.87
N HIS A 40 9.30 -4.00 -7.87
CA HIS A 40 8.32 -3.91 -6.78
C HIS A 40 8.91 -4.46 -5.49
N VAL A 41 8.28 -4.14 -4.37
CA VAL A 41 8.63 -4.71 -3.07
C VAL A 41 8.27 -6.19 -3.10
N GLU A 42 9.19 -7.06 -2.73
CA GLU A 42 9.10 -8.50 -2.99
C GLU A 42 7.78 -9.15 -2.55
N THR A 43 7.27 -8.77 -1.40
CA THR A 43 6.06 -9.39 -0.85
C THR A 43 4.78 -8.71 -1.31
N ALA A 44 4.86 -7.62 -2.09
CA ALA A 44 3.69 -6.89 -2.51
C ALA A 44 2.88 -7.69 -3.53
N VAL A 45 1.56 -7.75 -3.30
CA VAL A 45 0.63 -8.40 -4.22
C VAL A 45 0.03 -7.32 -5.11
N LEU A 46 0.08 -7.52 -6.41
CA LEU A 46 -0.43 -6.55 -7.37
C LEU A 46 -1.96 -6.64 -7.49
N ILE A 47 -2.63 -5.56 -7.16
CA ILE A 47 -4.05 -5.36 -7.46
C ILE A 47 -4.17 -3.93 -8.00
N PRO A 48 -4.12 -3.74 -9.33
CA PRO A 48 -4.19 -2.39 -9.90
C PRO A 48 -5.43 -1.63 -9.44
N MET A 49 -5.25 -0.34 -9.19
CA MET A 49 -6.32 0.51 -8.64
C MET A 49 -7.62 0.40 -9.44
N ALA A 50 -7.50 0.33 -10.78
CA ALA A 50 -8.68 0.29 -11.66
C ALA A 50 -9.50 -0.98 -11.51
N VAL A 51 -8.88 -2.10 -11.14
CA VAL A 51 -9.59 -3.38 -11.00
C VAL A 51 -9.84 -3.76 -9.53
N LEU A 52 -9.35 -2.96 -8.60
CA LEU A 52 -9.47 -3.26 -7.18
C LEU A 52 -10.93 -3.44 -6.74
N PRO A 53 -11.90 -2.63 -7.22
CA PRO A 53 -13.29 -2.83 -6.83
C PRO A 53 -13.84 -4.22 -7.19
N VAL A 54 -13.46 -4.78 -8.33
CA VAL A 54 -13.94 -6.12 -8.71
C VAL A 54 -13.15 -7.23 -8.04
N ARG A 55 -11.99 -6.90 -7.47
CA ARG A 55 -11.15 -7.85 -6.73
C ARG A 55 -11.15 -7.56 -5.22
N ILE A 56 -12.16 -6.83 -4.75
CA ILE A 56 -12.21 -6.37 -3.36
C ILE A 56 -12.15 -7.52 -2.35
N GLU A 57 -12.63 -8.70 -2.73
CA GLU A 57 -12.61 -9.85 -1.83
C GLU A 57 -11.21 -10.37 -1.54
N GLU A 58 -10.21 -9.95 -2.32
CA GLU A 58 -8.82 -10.30 -2.07
C GLU A 58 -8.20 -9.44 -0.96
N ILE A 59 -8.90 -8.37 -0.54
CA ILE A 59 -8.43 -7.50 0.53
C ILE A 59 -8.99 -8.01 1.86
N PRO A 60 -8.13 -8.42 2.81
CA PRO A 60 -8.63 -8.91 4.10
C PRO A 60 -9.28 -7.79 4.91
N ARG A 61 -10.35 -8.13 5.62
CA ARG A 61 -11.07 -7.21 6.50
C ARG A 61 -10.66 -7.33 7.95
N ASP A 62 -9.95 -8.39 8.29
CA ASP A 62 -9.65 -8.76 9.67
C ASP A 62 -8.22 -8.42 10.09
N ARG A 63 -7.51 -7.65 9.28
CA ARG A 63 -6.14 -7.24 9.56
C ARG A 63 -5.79 -5.96 8.84
N THR A 64 -4.70 -5.31 9.27
CA THR A 64 -4.19 -4.12 8.62
C THR A 64 -3.63 -4.45 7.25
N VAL A 65 -3.98 -3.64 6.26
CA VAL A 65 -3.50 -3.78 4.89
C VAL A 65 -2.71 -2.53 4.53
N TYR A 66 -1.45 -2.71 4.15
CA TYR A 66 -0.61 -1.60 3.69
C TYR A 66 -0.75 -1.49 2.18
N VAL A 67 -0.94 -0.27 1.70
CA VAL A 67 -1.19 0.00 0.27
C VAL A 67 -0.09 0.89 -0.27
N ILE A 68 0.56 0.44 -1.33
CA ILE A 68 1.70 1.13 -1.94
C ILE A 68 1.43 1.40 -3.42
N CYS A 69 1.92 2.55 -3.90
CA CYS A 69 1.96 2.85 -5.33
C CYS A 69 3.34 3.39 -5.67
N HIS A 70 3.48 4.23 -6.70
CA HIS A 70 4.79 4.76 -7.06
C HIS A 70 5.30 5.77 -6.04
N SER A 71 4.47 6.77 -5.70
CA SER A 71 4.88 7.89 -4.85
C SER A 71 3.92 8.20 -3.70
N GLY A 72 2.84 7.43 -3.56
CA GLY A 72 1.90 7.57 -2.45
C GLY A 72 0.54 8.18 -2.79
N GLY A 73 0.35 8.70 -4.00
CA GLY A 73 -0.90 9.38 -4.37
C GLY A 73 -2.07 8.44 -4.67
N ARG A 74 -1.86 7.47 -5.55
CA ARG A 74 -2.90 6.49 -5.87
C ARG A 74 -3.25 5.62 -4.67
N SER A 75 -2.24 5.20 -3.90
CA SER A 75 -2.46 4.42 -2.70
C SER A 75 -3.23 5.19 -1.64
N ALA A 76 -2.99 6.50 -1.51
CA ALA A 76 -3.77 7.35 -0.62
C ALA A 76 -5.26 7.37 -1.02
N GLN A 77 -5.55 7.45 -2.32
CA GLN A 77 -6.93 7.37 -2.81
C GLN A 77 -7.58 6.04 -2.48
N VAL A 78 -6.84 4.95 -2.63
CA VAL A 78 -7.34 3.60 -2.32
C VAL A 78 -7.66 3.48 -0.82
N VAL A 79 -6.78 3.96 0.05
CA VAL A 79 -7.02 3.94 1.49
C VAL A 79 -8.26 4.77 1.84
N GLY A 80 -8.41 5.95 1.23
CA GLY A 80 -9.58 6.80 1.44
C GLY A 80 -10.88 6.16 0.96
N TRP A 81 -10.80 5.24 0.01
CA TRP A 81 -11.96 4.52 -0.50
C TRP A 81 -12.26 3.26 0.33
N LEU A 82 -11.22 2.57 0.80
CA LEU A 82 -11.38 1.33 1.56
C LEU A 82 -11.89 1.57 2.98
N ASN A 83 -11.30 2.52 3.70
CA ASN A 83 -11.53 2.63 5.13
C ASN A 83 -12.98 2.96 5.51
N PRO A 84 -13.72 3.83 4.77
CA PRO A 84 -15.14 4.02 5.06
C PRO A 84 -15.99 2.76 4.89
N GLN A 85 -15.47 1.76 4.18
CA GLN A 85 -16.18 0.48 3.97
C GLN A 85 -15.85 -0.56 5.03
N GLY A 86 -15.10 -0.19 6.07
CA GLY A 86 -14.80 -1.08 7.18
C GLY A 86 -13.44 -1.80 7.08
N TYR A 87 -12.60 -1.40 6.14
CA TYR A 87 -11.23 -1.92 6.05
C TYR A 87 -10.30 -1.12 6.96
N ASP A 88 -9.21 -1.75 7.37
CA ASP A 88 -8.12 -1.11 8.08
C ASP A 88 -6.94 -1.04 7.13
N SER A 89 -6.88 0.01 6.32
CA SER A 89 -5.78 0.18 5.37
C SER A 89 -4.94 1.40 5.71
N VAL A 90 -3.66 1.33 5.34
CA VAL A 90 -2.66 2.33 5.68
C VAL A 90 -1.85 2.64 4.43
N ASN A 91 -1.68 3.92 4.13
CA ASN A 91 -0.93 4.37 2.98
C ASN A 91 0.57 4.30 3.25
N VAL A 92 1.35 3.82 2.28
CA VAL A 92 2.81 3.87 2.36
C VAL A 92 3.28 5.16 1.69
N GLU A 93 3.68 6.13 2.50
CA GLU A 93 4.16 7.42 2.01
C GLU A 93 5.42 7.26 1.18
N GLY A 94 5.48 7.97 0.09
CA GLY A 94 6.64 7.94 -0.81
C GLY A 94 6.68 6.72 -1.73
N GLY A 95 5.94 5.68 -1.41
CA GLY A 95 5.74 4.51 -2.26
C GLY A 95 7.00 3.76 -2.64
N THR A 96 6.92 3.06 -3.76
CA THR A 96 8.03 2.25 -4.29
C THR A 96 9.25 3.11 -4.61
N ALA A 97 9.01 4.35 -5.03
CA ALA A 97 10.12 5.29 -5.32
C ALA A 97 10.95 5.55 -4.06
N ALA A 98 10.30 5.88 -2.93
CA ALA A 98 11.02 6.11 -1.68
C ALA A 98 11.68 4.84 -1.16
N TRP A 99 11.03 3.70 -1.32
CA TRP A 99 11.58 2.40 -0.94
C TRP A 99 12.91 2.14 -1.67
N ALA A 100 12.91 2.33 -3.00
CA ALA A 100 14.11 2.11 -3.82
C ALA A 100 15.19 3.14 -3.50
N MET A 101 14.82 4.42 -3.35
CA MET A 101 15.76 5.49 -3.06
C MET A 101 16.43 5.33 -1.70
N SER A 102 15.81 4.63 -0.78
CA SER A 102 16.40 4.36 0.53
C SER A 102 17.41 3.19 0.50
N GLY A 103 17.64 2.62 -0.67
CA GLY A 103 18.56 1.49 -0.84
C GLY A 103 17.95 0.14 -0.56
N ARG A 104 16.63 0.07 -0.34
CA ARG A 104 15.94 -1.20 -0.12
C ARG A 104 15.70 -1.92 -1.43
N PRO A 105 15.78 -3.25 -1.45
CA PRO A 105 15.71 -3.99 -2.71
C PRO A 105 14.31 -4.02 -3.29
N VAL A 106 14.26 -3.89 -4.63
CA VAL A 106 13.06 -4.20 -5.42
C VAL A 106 13.37 -5.40 -6.30
N VAL A 107 12.36 -6.17 -6.61
CA VAL A 107 12.49 -7.38 -7.43
C VAL A 107 11.74 -7.26 -8.75
#